data_bb607950e1ef628f0019621f6d6efad9
#
_entry.id   bb607950e1ef628f0019621f6d6efad9
#
_cell.length_a   1.000
_cell.length_b   1.000
_cell.length_c   1.000
_cell.angle_alpha   90.00
_cell.angle_beta   90.00
_cell.angle_gamma   90.00
#
_symmetry.space_group_name_H-M   'P 1'
#
loop_
_entity.id
_entity.type
_entity.pdbx_description
1 polymer ?
#
loop_
_entity_poly.entity_id
_entity_poly.type
_entity_poly.pdbx_seq_one_letter_code
_entity_poly.pdbx_strand_id
1 'polypeptide(L)'
;MFTPNSIPYQQQSGFQRTYRQGRLSLGLFFPLEAFTGDTPSMLDQVSLAQRAEKLGFSALWFRDVPLRDPSFGDSGQVFDTWVYLGFMAAHTRSIALGTASVILPIRNPLHTAKAATSVDQLSGGRLLLGVASGDRPVEFPAFGVDPEQRGSLFREYLGVFRAVQLTSFVPLTWSGGRLEGADLIPKPTTAEIPFFVTGHSRQTLEWIARCSHGWITYPRAPNAQQMIVERWRTAVRAECGEQFKPFTQSLYIDLTDNPQTPPRPIHLGYQLGRYHLIALLHSLQEEVGVNHVIVNLKLGQRPAGEVIEELGEFVLPDFVMSM
;
A
#
# COMPACT_ATOMS: atom_id res chain seq x y z
N MET A 1 -5.38 -11.39 -28.17
CA MET A 1 -5.72 -9.95 -28.28
C MET A 1 -5.87 -9.42 -26.84
N PHE A 2 -5.12 -8.40 -26.43
CA PHE A 2 -5.21 -7.85 -25.08
C PHE A 2 -6.43 -6.93 -24.98
N THR A 3 -7.62 -7.49 -24.76
CA THR A 3 -8.85 -6.71 -24.52
C THR A 3 -9.00 -6.41 -23.03
N PRO A 4 -9.70 -5.32 -22.66
CA PRO A 4 -10.04 -5.06 -21.26
C PRO A 4 -10.79 -6.24 -20.62
N ASN A 5 -10.43 -6.58 -19.39
CA ASN A 5 -11.06 -7.67 -18.66
C ASN A 5 -12.35 -7.16 -17.99
N SER A 6 -13.36 -8.02 -17.89
CA SER A 6 -14.63 -7.70 -17.21
C SER A 6 -14.71 -8.23 -15.76
N ILE A 7 -13.70 -8.97 -15.32
CA ILE A 7 -13.65 -9.52 -13.94
C ILE A 7 -13.52 -8.36 -12.93
N PRO A 8 -14.43 -8.24 -11.94
CA PRO A 8 -14.34 -7.18 -10.94
C PRO A 8 -13.03 -7.23 -10.14
N TYR A 9 -12.48 -6.08 -9.76
CA TYR A 9 -11.23 -5.99 -8.99
C TYR A 9 -11.30 -6.74 -7.64
N GLN A 10 -12.48 -6.92 -7.07
CA GLN A 10 -12.69 -7.69 -5.84
C GLN A 10 -12.31 -9.17 -6.00
N GLN A 11 -12.25 -9.67 -7.23
CA GLN A 11 -11.82 -11.03 -7.55
C GLN A 11 -10.31 -11.14 -7.85
N GLN A 12 -9.59 -10.03 -7.82
CA GLN A 12 -8.14 -10.03 -7.97
C GLN A 12 -7.48 -10.75 -6.79
N SER A 13 -6.51 -11.63 -7.06
CA SER A 13 -5.92 -12.51 -6.05
C SER A 13 -5.28 -11.77 -4.87
N GLY A 14 -4.58 -10.67 -5.14
CA GLY A 14 -4.00 -9.83 -4.10
C GLY A 14 -5.05 -9.16 -3.23
N PHE A 15 -6.15 -8.68 -3.83
CA PHE A 15 -7.25 -8.08 -3.08
C PHE A 15 -7.93 -9.10 -2.16
N GLN A 16 -8.28 -10.27 -2.68
CA GLN A 16 -8.92 -11.33 -1.90
C GLN A 16 -8.05 -11.85 -0.75
N ARG A 17 -6.72 -11.93 -0.98
CA ARG A 17 -5.78 -12.32 0.05
C ARG A 17 -5.67 -11.30 1.19
N THR A 18 -5.82 -10.01 0.87
CA THR A 18 -5.54 -8.93 1.82
C THR A 18 -6.79 -8.40 2.51
N TYR A 19 -7.93 -8.39 1.81
CA TYR A 19 -9.11 -7.67 2.29
C TYR A 19 -10.35 -8.53 2.39
N ARG A 20 -10.95 -8.53 3.58
CA ARG A 20 -12.26 -9.10 3.86
C ARG A 20 -13.02 -8.18 4.82
N GLN A 21 -14.30 -8.00 4.57
CA GLN A 21 -15.15 -7.18 5.44
C GLN A 21 -15.18 -7.76 6.87
N GLY A 22 -15.02 -6.88 7.88
CA GLY A 22 -15.02 -7.28 9.29
C GLY A 22 -13.80 -8.08 9.76
N ARG A 23 -12.75 -8.20 8.91
CA ARG A 23 -11.52 -8.90 9.25
C ARG A 23 -10.32 -7.98 9.09
N LEU A 24 -9.31 -8.21 9.93
CA LEU A 24 -8.00 -7.58 9.84
C LEU A 24 -7.00 -8.58 9.29
N SER A 25 -6.13 -8.13 8.42
CA SER A 25 -4.97 -8.87 7.94
C SER A 25 -3.68 -8.09 8.19
N LEU A 26 -2.54 -8.80 8.19
CA LEU A 26 -1.23 -8.19 8.39
C LEU A 26 -0.39 -8.27 7.13
N GLY A 27 0.26 -7.16 6.79
CA GLY A 27 1.31 -7.08 5.79
C GLY A 27 2.59 -6.50 6.39
N LEU A 28 3.68 -6.56 5.65
CA LEU A 28 4.97 -6.03 6.04
C LEU A 28 5.39 -4.91 5.10
N PHE A 29 6.06 -3.91 5.66
CA PHE A 29 6.54 -2.74 4.93
C PHE A 29 8.04 -2.89 4.65
N PHE A 30 8.44 -2.79 3.39
CA PHE A 30 9.86 -2.77 3.03
C PHE A 30 10.53 -1.45 3.46
N PRO A 31 11.81 -1.53 3.86
CA PRO A 31 12.63 -2.72 3.96
C PRO A 31 12.25 -3.60 5.16
N LEU A 32 12.45 -4.91 5.02
CA LEU A 32 12.23 -5.89 6.10
C LEU A 32 13.47 -5.92 7.00
N GLU A 33 13.75 -4.80 7.65
CA GLU A 33 14.90 -4.68 8.55
C GLU A 33 14.69 -3.53 9.54
N ALA A 34 15.32 -3.66 10.70
CA ALA A 34 15.55 -2.55 11.63
C ALA A 34 16.81 -1.80 11.19
N PHE A 35 16.75 -0.47 11.12
CA PHE A 35 17.91 0.33 10.76
C PHE A 35 17.85 1.74 11.35
N THR A 36 19.04 2.30 11.60
CA THR A 36 19.22 3.69 12.04
C THR A 36 19.56 4.57 10.83
N GLY A 37 19.25 5.85 10.95
CA GLY A 37 19.47 6.79 9.85
C GLY A 37 18.37 6.73 8.78
N ASP A 38 18.71 7.18 7.57
CA ASP A 38 17.77 7.37 6.47
C ASP A 38 17.87 6.31 5.37
N THR A 39 18.93 5.50 5.35
CA THR A 39 19.21 4.56 4.25
C THR A 39 19.39 3.14 4.81
N PRO A 40 18.54 2.18 4.40
CA PRO A 40 18.64 0.79 4.79
C PRO A 40 19.74 0.04 4.04
N SER A 41 20.12 -1.16 4.54
CA SER A 41 21.09 -2.04 3.92
C SER A 41 20.51 -2.85 2.75
N MET A 42 19.22 -3.15 2.80
CA MET A 42 18.49 -4.00 1.85
C MET A 42 19.03 -5.45 1.72
N LEU A 43 19.72 -5.94 2.76
CA LEU A 43 20.21 -7.31 2.78
C LEU A 43 19.09 -8.32 3.05
N ASP A 44 19.24 -9.53 2.53
CA ASP A 44 18.35 -10.68 2.77
C ASP A 44 16.84 -10.48 2.47
N GLN A 45 16.48 -9.41 1.78
CA GLN A 45 15.09 -9.02 1.56
C GLN A 45 14.26 -10.10 0.84
N VAL A 46 14.85 -10.85 -0.10
CA VAL A 46 14.16 -11.95 -0.80
C VAL A 46 13.83 -13.08 0.16
N SER A 47 14.81 -13.53 0.95
CA SER A 47 14.61 -14.63 1.90
C SER A 47 13.58 -14.26 2.97
N LEU A 48 13.61 -13.01 3.47
CA LEU A 48 12.63 -12.50 4.42
C LEU A 48 11.24 -12.38 3.82
N ALA A 49 11.12 -11.95 2.55
CA ALA A 49 9.84 -11.90 1.83
C ALA A 49 9.24 -13.30 1.64
N GLN A 50 10.04 -14.28 1.24
CA GLN A 50 9.61 -15.67 1.08
C GLN A 50 9.20 -16.30 2.43
N ARG A 51 9.91 -15.95 3.50
CA ARG A 51 9.56 -16.36 4.86
C ARG A 51 8.22 -15.76 5.29
N ALA A 52 8.01 -14.46 5.07
CA ALA A 52 6.74 -13.79 5.35
C ALA A 52 5.57 -14.45 4.57
N GLU A 53 5.78 -14.76 3.30
CA GLU A 53 4.80 -15.48 2.47
C GLU A 53 4.45 -16.85 3.06
N LYS A 54 5.46 -17.63 3.44
CA LYS A 54 5.29 -18.98 4.02
C LYS A 54 4.55 -18.94 5.37
N LEU A 55 4.80 -17.91 6.18
CA LEU A 55 4.14 -17.72 7.47
C LEU A 55 2.69 -17.22 7.36
N GLY A 56 2.26 -16.75 6.18
CA GLY A 56 0.87 -16.36 5.95
C GLY A 56 0.60 -14.86 5.99
N PHE A 57 1.62 -14.01 5.99
CA PHE A 57 1.39 -12.56 5.79
C PHE A 57 0.62 -12.33 4.48
N SER A 58 -0.28 -11.37 4.49
CA SER A 58 -1.17 -11.14 3.36
C SER A 58 -0.51 -10.32 2.24
N ALA A 59 0.35 -9.36 2.59
CA ALA A 59 0.94 -8.42 1.63
C ALA A 59 2.34 -7.95 2.04
N LEU A 60 3.13 -7.58 1.02
CA LEU A 60 4.39 -6.85 1.12
C LEU A 60 4.18 -5.47 0.51
N TRP A 61 4.57 -4.40 1.24
CA TRP A 61 4.32 -3.03 0.84
C TRP A 61 5.61 -2.28 0.54
N PHE A 62 5.62 -1.53 -0.55
CA PHE A 62 6.78 -0.83 -1.09
C PHE A 62 6.54 0.67 -1.11
N ARG A 63 7.59 1.45 -0.85
CA ARG A 63 7.57 2.91 -0.99
C ARG A 63 8.04 3.33 -2.39
N ASP A 64 7.60 4.50 -2.80
CA ASP A 64 8.12 5.19 -3.99
C ASP A 64 8.90 6.42 -3.50
N VAL A 65 10.22 6.28 -3.41
CA VAL A 65 11.13 7.33 -2.96
C VAL A 65 12.26 7.43 -4.00
N PRO A 66 12.04 8.19 -5.08
CA PRO A 66 13.03 8.29 -6.16
C PRO A 66 14.31 9.02 -5.77
N LEU A 67 14.26 9.92 -4.78
CA LEU A 67 15.39 10.74 -4.36
C LEU A 67 15.62 10.64 -2.84
N ARG A 68 16.89 10.48 -2.45
CA ARG A 68 17.28 10.61 -1.05
C ARG A 68 17.29 12.08 -0.64
N ASP A 69 16.52 12.42 0.37
CA ASP A 69 16.52 13.71 1.03
C ASP A 69 16.82 13.54 2.52
N PRO A 70 18.07 13.80 2.97
CA PRO A 70 18.43 13.65 4.38
C PRO A 70 17.60 14.54 5.32
N SER A 71 17.07 15.67 4.83
CA SER A 71 16.23 16.57 5.64
C SER A 71 14.84 16.01 5.90
N PHE A 72 14.37 15.06 5.08
CA PHE A 72 13.09 14.38 5.27
C PHE A 72 13.19 13.14 6.16
N GLY A 73 14.40 12.63 6.39
CA GLY A 73 14.73 11.68 7.44
C GLY A 73 14.56 10.19 7.11
N ASP A 74 13.90 9.78 6.03
CA ASP A 74 13.71 8.36 5.68
C ASP A 74 13.58 8.17 4.17
N SER A 75 14.57 7.52 3.56
CA SER A 75 14.52 7.12 2.16
C SER A 75 13.66 5.87 1.90
N GLY A 76 13.24 5.16 2.95
CA GLY A 76 12.57 3.86 2.79
C GLY A 76 13.48 2.84 2.10
N GLN A 77 12.95 2.12 1.12
CA GLN A 77 13.74 1.24 0.26
C GLN A 77 14.59 2.06 -0.73
N VAL A 78 15.70 1.49 -1.21
CA VAL A 78 16.66 2.20 -2.07
C VAL A 78 16.48 1.94 -3.56
N PHE A 79 15.71 0.92 -3.95
CA PHE A 79 15.50 0.56 -5.35
C PHE A 79 14.28 1.26 -5.94
N ASP A 80 14.26 1.47 -7.26
CA ASP A 80 13.05 1.92 -7.95
C ASP A 80 11.88 0.96 -7.67
N THR A 81 10.72 1.53 -7.36
CA THR A 81 9.55 0.78 -6.91
C THR A 81 9.08 -0.26 -7.91
N TRP A 82 9.04 0.08 -9.21
CA TRP A 82 8.54 -0.83 -10.24
C TRP A 82 9.52 -1.96 -10.56
N VAL A 83 10.82 -1.64 -10.60
CA VAL A 83 11.88 -2.65 -10.77
C VAL A 83 11.87 -3.63 -9.61
N TYR A 84 11.72 -3.11 -8.38
CA TYR A 84 11.74 -3.94 -7.18
C TYR A 84 10.47 -4.78 -7.03
N LEU A 85 9.30 -4.25 -7.39
CA LEU A 85 8.05 -5.01 -7.45
C LEU A 85 8.14 -6.16 -8.45
N GLY A 86 8.67 -5.92 -9.66
CA GLY A 86 8.89 -6.96 -10.65
C GLY A 86 9.84 -8.05 -10.17
N PHE A 87 10.93 -7.65 -9.52
CA PHE A 87 11.90 -8.57 -8.91
C PHE A 87 11.23 -9.42 -7.82
N MET A 88 10.49 -8.81 -6.88
CA MET A 88 9.78 -9.55 -5.82
C MET A 88 8.63 -10.41 -6.35
N ALA A 89 7.96 -10.00 -7.42
CA ALA A 89 6.94 -10.82 -8.07
C ALA A 89 7.51 -12.15 -8.59
N ALA A 90 8.76 -12.15 -9.09
CA ALA A 90 9.44 -13.36 -9.54
C ALA A 90 9.88 -14.28 -8.39
N HIS A 91 10.13 -13.73 -7.20
CA HIS A 91 10.61 -14.47 -6.03
C HIS A 91 9.52 -14.92 -5.06
N THR A 92 8.27 -14.48 -5.27
CA THR A 92 7.11 -14.83 -4.44
C THR A 92 6.00 -15.45 -5.29
N ARG A 93 5.02 -16.14 -4.68
CA ARG A 93 3.99 -16.90 -5.40
C ARG A 93 2.56 -16.44 -5.11
N SER A 94 2.27 -16.10 -3.87
CA SER A 94 0.89 -15.89 -3.38
C SER A 94 0.71 -14.59 -2.60
N ILE A 95 1.75 -14.08 -1.94
CA ILE A 95 1.67 -12.84 -1.16
C ILE A 95 1.36 -11.65 -2.06
N ALA A 96 0.45 -10.78 -1.63
CA ALA A 96 0.14 -9.57 -2.38
C ALA A 96 1.33 -8.59 -2.36
N LEU A 97 1.45 -7.80 -3.43
CA LEU A 97 2.50 -6.81 -3.61
C LEU A 97 1.86 -5.43 -3.66
N GLY A 98 2.03 -4.64 -2.62
CA GLY A 98 1.39 -3.33 -2.50
C GLY A 98 2.37 -2.17 -2.62
N THR A 99 1.88 -1.01 -3.04
CA THR A 99 2.63 0.25 -2.90
C THR A 99 2.00 1.14 -1.84
N ALA A 100 2.83 1.83 -1.05
CA ALA A 100 2.36 2.82 -0.09
C ALA A 100 3.39 3.97 0.02
N SER A 101 3.42 4.80 -1.04
CA SER A 101 2.58 4.84 -2.24
C SER A 101 3.34 5.34 -3.45
N VAL A 102 2.88 5.03 -4.66
CA VAL A 102 3.39 5.65 -5.89
C VAL A 102 2.95 7.12 -5.95
N ILE A 103 3.89 8.00 -6.25
CA ILE A 103 3.65 9.44 -6.34
C ILE A 103 3.27 9.80 -7.78
N LEU A 104 1.97 9.88 -8.05
CA LEU A 104 1.46 10.08 -9.42
C LEU A 104 1.93 11.37 -10.08
N PRO A 105 1.92 12.55 -9.42
CA PRO A 105 2.25 13.82 -10.08
C PRO A 105 3.66 13.93 -10.67
N ILE A 106 4.62 13.20 -10.12
CA ILE A 106 6.01 13.23 -10.59
C ILE A 106 6.33 12.16 -11.65
N ARG A 107 5.32 11.40 -12.09
CA ARG A 107 5.46 10.28 -13.04
C ARG A 107 4.53 10.45 -14.22
N ASN A 108 5.02 10.12 -15.44
CA ASN A 108 4.13 10.08 -16.59
C ASN A 108 3.04 9.00 -16.38
N PRO A 109 1.74 9.34 -16.54
CA PRO A 109 0.64 8.40 -16.23
C PRO A 109 0.62 7.16 -17.14
N LEU A 110 1.09 7.25 -18.39
CA LEU A 110 1.17 6.10 -19.30
C LEU A 110 2.30 5.15 -18.86
N HIS A 111 3.47 5.67 -18.45
CA HIS A 111 4.54 4.85 -17.90
C HIS A 111 4.11 4.17 -16.60
N THR A 112 3.41 4.89 -15.72
CA THR A 112 2.86 4.33 -14.49
C THR A 112 1.85 3.22 -14.78
N ALA A 113 0.92 3.43 -15.71
CA ALA A 113 -0.05 2.42 -16.11
C ALA A 113 0.62 1.20 -16.73
N LYS A 114 1.63 1.40 -17.60
CA LYS A 114 2.40 0.31 -18.22
C LYS A 114 3.14 -0.53 -17.18
N ALA A 115 3.80 0.11 -16.24
CA ALA A 115 4.54 -0.57 -15.19
C ALA A 115 3.57 -1.36 -14.27
N ALA A 116 2.48 -0.72 -13.83
CA ALA A 116 1.48 -1.35 -12.97
C ALA A 116 0.82 -2.57 -13.63
N THR A 117 0.37 -2.45 -14.88
CA THR A 117 -0.24 -3.59 -15.60
C THR A 117 0.76 -4.70 -15.88
N SER A 118 2.04 -4.37 -16.09
CA SER A 118 3.10 -5.37 -16.22
C SER A 118 3.32 -6.15 -14.93
N VAL A 119 3.43 -5.46 -13.79
CA VAL A 119 3.56 -6.13 -12.48
C VAL A 119 2.31 -6.95 -12.15
N ASP A 120 1.11 -6.43 -12.42
CA ASP A 120 -0.14 -7.16 -12.20
C ASP A 120 -0.18 -8.48 -12.98
N GLN A 121 0.15 -8.45 -14.28
CA GLN A 121 0.21 -9.65 -15.11
C GLN A 121 1.32 -10.61 -14.68
N LEU A 122 2.54 -10.13 -14.46
CA LEU A 122 3.69 -10.96 -14.08
C LEU A 122 3.52 -11.59 -12.69
N SER A 123 2.80 -10.94 -11.81
CA SER A 123 2.49 -11.46 -10.47
C SER A 123 1.24 -12.36 -10.44
N GLY A 124 0.47 -12.46 -11.53
CA GLY A 124 -0.80 -13.21 -11.55
C GLY A 124 -1.92 -12.52 -10.74
N GLY A 125 -2.02 -11.19 -10.87
CA GLY A 125 -3.08 -10.41 -10.20
C GLY A 125 -2.83 -10.19 -8.71
N ARG A 126 -1.58 -9.98 -8.29
CA ARG A 126 -1.24 -9.74 -6.88
C ARG A 126 -0.93 -8.28 -6.54
N LEU A 127 -1.01 -7.36 -7.51
CA LEU A 127 -0.68 -5.95 -7.29
C LEU A 127 -1.82 -5.21 -6.58
N LEU A 128 -1.49 -4.52 -5.49
CA LEU A 128 -2.35 -3.57 -4.75
C LEU A 128 -1.73 -2.17 -4.87
N LEU A 129 -2.35 -1.28 -5.62
CA LEU A 129 -1.74 -0.01 -5.97
C LEU A 129 -2.13 1.11 -5.01
N GLY A 130 -1.29 1.43 -4.03
CA GLY A 130 -1.41 2.67 -3.26
C GLY A 130 -0.83 3.85 -4.04
N VAL A 131 -1.58 4.95 -4.09
CA VAL A 131 -1.22 6.16 -4.83
C VAL A 131 -1.32 7.41 -3.96
N ALA A 132 -0.44 8.38 -4.19
CA ALA A 132 -0.39 9.63 -3.44
C ALA A 132 -0.02 10.82 -4.32
N SER A 133 -0.30 12.03 -3.80
CA SER A 133 0.10 13.28 -4.45
C SER A 133 1.54 13.70 -4.14
N GLY A 134 2.23 13.02 -3.22
CA GLY A 134 3.57 13.37 -2.77
C GLY A 134 3.62 14.40 -1.65
N ASP A 135 4.69 14.34 -0.87
CA ASP A 135 4.94 15.20 0.30
C ASP A 135 6.41 15.63 0.45
N ARG A 136 7.34 15.09 -0.36
CA ARG A 136 8.77 15.45 -0.34
C ARG A 136 9.03 16.69 -1.20
N PRO A 137 9.38 17.84 -0.60
CA PRO A 137 9.48 19.11 -1.35
C PRO A 137 10.53 19.10 -2.47
N VAL A 138 11.64 18.36 -2.27
CA VAL A 138 12.75 18.30 -3.23
C VAL A 138 12.41 17.54 -4.51
N GLU A 139 11.44 16.64 -4.47
CA GLU A 139 11.06 15.81 -5.62
C GLU A 139 10.33 16.64 -6.70
N PHE A 140 9.45 17.56 -6.31
CA PHE A 140 8.66 18.31 -7.27
C PHE A 140 9.50 19.10 -8.27
N PRO A 141 10.43 19.99 -7.86
CA PRO A 141 11.27 20.71 -8.81
C PRO A 141 12.23 19.79 -9.57
N ALA A 142 12.71 18.69 -8.95
CA ALA A 142 13.59 17.74 -9.61
C ALA A 142 12.92 17.03 -10.79
N PHE A 143 11.59 16.82 -10.70
CA PHE A 143 10.78 16.23 -11.77
C PHE A 143 9.97 17.25 -12.57
N GLY A 144 10.27 18.55 -12.43
CA GLY A 144 9.63 19.62 -13.20
C GLY A 144 8.16 19.85 -12.84
N VAL A 145 7.75 19.52 -11.63
CA VAL A 145 6.38 19.67 -11.14
C VAL A 145 6.26 20.87 -10.20
N ASP A 146 5.24 21.69 -10.41
CA ASP A 146 4.84 22.71 -9.44
C ASP A 146 4.13 22.02 -8.25
N PRO A 147 4.66 22.12 -7.02
CA PRO A 147 4.06 21.49 -5.84
C PRO A 147 2.62 21.98 -5.56
N GLU A 148 2.24 23.18 -5.98
CA GLU A 148 0.86 23.65 -5.81
C GLU A 148 -0.13 22.97 -6.76
N GLN A 149 0.35 22.46 -7.88
CA GLN A 149 -0.46 21.71 -8.85
C GLN A 149 -0.59 20.21 -8.52
N ARG A 150 0.14 19.69 -7.51
CA ARG A 150 0.17 18.25 -7.23
C ARG A 150 -1.20 17.61 -6.97
N GLY A 151 -2.16 18.37 -6.44
CA GLY A 151 -3.52 17.89 -6.20
C GLY A 151 -4.36 17.77 -7.47
N SER A 152 -4.24 18.70 -8.41
CA SER A 152 -4.90 18.64 -9.72
C SER A 152 -4.25 17.60 -10.64
N LEU A 153 -2.93 17.56 -10.68
CA LEU A 153 -2.17 16.54 -11.43
C LEU A 153 -2.46 15.13 -10.92
N PHE A 154 -2.60 14.95 -9.62
CA PHE A 154 -2.99 13.65 -9.05
C PHE A 154 -4.32 13.15 -9.63
N ARG A 155 -5.36 14.00 -9.69
CA ARG A 155 -6.66 13.64 -10.26
C ARG A 155 -6.56 13.37 -11.75
N GLU A 156 -5.90 14.25 -12.49
CA GLU A 156 -5.74 14.13 -13.92
C GLU A 156 -5.00 12.84 -14.30
N TYR A 157 -3.86 12.59 -13.69
CA TYR A 157 -3.01 11.42 -13.98
C TYR A 157 -3.67 10.11 -13.55
N LEU A 158 -4.42 10.11 -12.45
CA LEU A 158 -5.24 8.97 -12.07
C LEU A 158 -6.36 8.70 -13.11
N GLY A 159 -6.95 9.75 -13.65
CA GLY A 159 -7.94 9.64 -14.73
C GLY A 159 -7.36 9.00 -15.99
N VAL A 160 -6.18 9.44 -16.45
CA VAL A 160 -5.47 8.84 -17.59
C VAL A 160 -5.10 7.39 -17.29
N PHE A 161 -4.50 7.14 -16.11
CA PHE A 161 -4.15 5.80 -15.66
C PHE A 161 -5.33 4.81 -15.73
N ARG A 162 -6.49 5.21 -15.26
CA ARG A 162 -7.70 4.37 -15.29
C ARG A 162 -8.24 4.19 -16.71
N ALA A 163 -8.32 5.25 -17.49
CA ALA A 163 -8.88 5.20 -18.83
C ALA A 163 -8.16 4.20 -19.74
N VAL A 164 -6.82 4.15 -19.69
CA VAL A 164 -6.04 3.22 -20.52
C VAL A 164 -6.11 1.76 -20.05
N GLN A 165 -6.57 1.50 -18.84
CA GLN A 165 -6.85 0.15 -18.38
C GLN A 165 -8.23 -0.34 -18.83
N LEU A 166 -9.24 0.53 -18.69
CA LEU A 166 -10.65 0.19 -18.91
C LEU A 166 -11.03 0.10 -20.40
N THR A 167 -10.32 0.82 -21.26
CA THR A 167 -10.67 0.91 -22.69
C THR A 167 -9.46 0.69 -23.59
N SER A 168 -9.68 0.21 -24.81
CA SER A 168 -8.65 0.09 -25.85
C SER A 168 -8.76 1.22 -26.87
N PHE A 169 -7.61 1.68 -27.36
CA PHE A 169 -7.50 2.73 -28.39
C PHE A 169 -8.24 4.03 -28.03
N VAL A 170 -8.39 4.33 -26.74
CA VAL A 170 -9.07 5.54 -26.27
C VAL A 170 -8.21 6.78 -26.57
N PRO A 171 -8.73 7.79 -27.25
CA PRO A 171 -8.04 9.06 -27.39
C PRO A 171 -8.11 9.82 -26.07
N LEU A 172 -6.97 10.29 -25.59
CA LEU A 172 -6.83 11.02 -24.32
C LEU A 172 -5.94 12.23 -24.49
N THR A 173 -6.28 13.32 -23.83
CA THR A 173 -5.42 14.51 -23.70
C THR A 173 -5.33 14.88 -22.23
N TRP A 174 -4.11 15.18 -21.78
CA TRP A 174 -3.82 15.64 -20.42
C TRP A 174 -2.70 16.68 -20.45
N SER A 175 -2.44 17.36 -19.37
CA SER A 175 -1.45 18.44 -19.30
C SER A 175 -0.04 18.05 -19.76
N GLY A 176 0.34 16.78 -19.61
CA GLY A 176 1.65 16.24 -19.98
C GLY A 176 1.70 15.51 -21.33
N GLY A 177 0.60 15.46 -22.13
CA GLY A 177 0.64 14.76 -23.41
C GLY A 177 -0.72 14.43 -24.04
N ARG A 178 -0.64 13.65 -25.13
CA ARG A 178 -1.80 13.18 -25.89
C ARG A 178 -1.58 11.74 -26.36
N LEU A 179 -2.60 10.90 -26.26
CA LEU A 179 -2.63 9.54 -26.79
C LEU A 179 -3.68 9.47 -27.90
N GLU A 180 -3.26 9.09 -29.11
CA GLU A 180 -4.13 8.86 -30.26
C GLU A 180 -3.61 7.70 -31.09
N GLY A 181 -4.50 6.82 -31.55
CA GLY A 181 -4.18 5.73 -32.46
C GLY A 181 -3.28 4.63 -31.90
N ALA A 182 -3.10 4.60 -30.56
CA ALA A 182 -2.33 3.56 -29.88
C ALA A 182 -3.09 3.03 -28.66
N ASP A 183 -2.70 1.85 -28.18
CA ASP A 183 -3.28 1.22 -27.00
C ASP A 183 -2.19 0.84 -25.99
N LEU A 184 -2.55 0.86 -24.72
CA LEU A 184 -1.66 0.39 -23.64
C LEU A 184 -1.91 -1.09 -23.40
N ILE A 185 -0.89 -1.92 -23.58
CA ILE A 185 -0.86 -3.35 -23.29
C ILE A 185 0.32 -3.70 -22.40
N PRO A 186 0.23 -4.75 -21.53
CA PRO A 186 -0.96 -5.57 -21.30
C PRO A 186 -2.09 -4.80 -20.60
N LYS A 187 -3.32 -5.34 -20.64
CA LYS A 187 -4.41 -4.91 -19.77
C LYS A 187 -4.25 -5.60 -18.39
N PRO A 188 -4.90 -5.10 -17.32
CA PRO A 188 -4.88 -5.77 -16.00
C PRO A 188 -5.50 -7.18 -16.05
N THR A 189 -5.22 -7.98 -15.02
CA THR A 189 -5.82 -9.30 -14.81
C THR A 189 -7.32 -9.25 -14.47
N THR A 190 -7.77 -8.10 -13.95
CA THR A 190 -9.19 -7.76 -13.70
C THR A 190 -9.56 -6.51 -14.49
N ALA A 191 -10.79 -6.00 -14.36
CA ALA A 191 -11.24 -4.81 -15.09
C ALA A 191 -10.32 -3.60 -14.86
N GLU A 192 -9.87 -3.41 -13.63
CA GLU A 192 -8.84 -2.43 -13.25
C GLU A 192 -8.01 -2.96 -12.08
N ILE A 193 -6.78 -2.49 -11.94
CA ILE A 193 -5.95 -2.78 -10.77
C ILE A 193 -6.60 -2.12 -9.54
N PRO A 194 -6.81 -2.85 -8.42
CA PRO A 194 -7.33 -2.22 -7.21
C PRO A 194 -6.34 -1.16 -6.70
N PHE A 195 -6.81 0.07 -6.53
CA PHE A 195 -5.98 1.17 -6.06
C PHE A 195 -6.55 1.86 -4.83
N PHE A 196 -5.64 2.37 -4.01
CA PHE A 196 -5.91 2.95 -2.70
C PHE A 196 -5.30 4.34 -2.63
N VAL A 197 -6.07 5.34 -2.25
CA VAL A 197 -5.50 6.67 -2.00
C VAL A 197 -4.83 6.68 -0.63
N THR A 198 -3.60 7.20 -0.55
CA THR A 198 -2.88 7.36 0.71
C THR A 198 -3.01 8.78 1.22
N GLY A 199 -3.35 8.89 2.51
CA GLY A 199 -3.69 10.16 3.13
C GLY A 199 -4.84 10.84 2.39
N HIS A 200 -4.86 12.16 2.40
CA HIS A 200 -5.84 12.92 1.62
C HIS A 200 -5.42 13.19 0.18
N SER A 201 -4.13 13.15 -0.13
CA SER A 201 -3.59 13.46 -1.48
C SER A 201 -4.19 14.74 -2.09
N ARG A 202 -4.41 15.77 -1.27
CA ARG A 202 -5.07 17.04 -1.62
C ARG A 202 -6.52 16.89 -2.13
N GLN A 203 -7.20 15.80 -1.78
CA GLN A 203 -8.59 15.50 -2.15
C GLN A 203 -9.50 15.51 -0.93
N THR A 204 -10.82 15.66 -1.16
CA THR A 204 -11.83 15.47 -0.12
C THR A 204 -12.06 13.98 0.15
N LEU A 205 -12.58 13.66 1.32
CA LEU A 205 -12.85 12.27 1.68
C LEU A 205 -13.94 11.64 0.79
N GLU A 206 -14.93 12.43 0.41
CA GLU A 206 -16.02 12.04 -0.51
C GLU A 206 -15.47 11.69 -1.89
N TRP A 207 -14.54 12.52 -2.40
CA TRP A 207 -13.87 12.22 -3.68
C TRP A 207 -13.09 10.91 -3.58
N ILE A 208 -12.33 10.70 -2.48
CA ILE A 208 -11.57 9.47 -2.25
C ILE A 208 -12.54 8.28 -2.20
N ALA A 209 -13.63 8.38 -1.45
CA ALA A 209 -14.64 7.34 -1.33
C ALA A 209 -15.24 6.96 -2.69
N ARG A 210 -15.58 7.96 -3.52
CA ARG A 210 -16.15 7.74 -4.85
C ARG A 210 -15.14 7.12 -5.83
N CYS A 211 -13.89 7.59 -5.83
CA CYS A 211 -12.93 7.31 -6.89
C CYS A 211 -12.00 6.13 -6.61
N SER A 212 -11.75 5.76 -5.34
CA SER A 212 -10.79 4.71 -4.96
C SER A 212 -11.47 3.41 -4.54
N HIS A 213 -10.66 2.34 -4.44
CA HIS A 213 -11.10 1.03 -3.96
C HIS A 213 -10.88 0.84 -2.45
N GLY A 214 -10.18 1.77 -1.79
CA GLY A 214 -9.92 1.81 -0.35
C GLY A 214 -9.04 2.99 0.01
N TRP A 215 -8.72 3.11 1.30
CA TRP A 215 -7.98 4.24 1.84
C TRP A 215 -6.84 3.77 2.74
N ILE A 216 -5.64 4.35 2.58
CA ILE A 216 -4.47 4.09 3.41
C ILE A 216 -4.17 5.33 4.23
N THR A 217 -3.95 5.19 5.54
CA THR A 217 -3.62 6.32 6.43
C THR A 217 -2.45 6.01 7.35
N TYR A 218 -1.91 7.05 7.97
CA TYR A 218 -1.03 6.89 9.12
C TYR A 218 -1.82 6.47 10.37
N PRO A 219 -1.18 5.73 11.30
CA PRO A 219 -1.81 5.35 12.55
C PRO A 219 -2.02 6.56 13.46
N ARG A 220 -3.05 6.47 14.28
CA ARG A 220 -3.35 7.41 15.37
C ARG A 220 -3.68 6.61 16.62
N ALA A 221 -3.79 7.28 17.77
CA ALA A 221 -4.35 6.65 18.95
C ALA A 221 -5.73 6.03 18.62
N PRO A 222 -6.09 4.85 19.18
CA PRO A 222 -7.27 4.08 18.78
C PRO A 222 -8.56 4.91 18.68
N ASN A 223 -8.88 5.71 19.69
CA ASN A 223 -10.08 6.56 19.68
C ASN A 223 -10.09 7.57 18.51
N ALA A 224 -8.96 8.20 18.21
CA ALA A 224 -8.84 9.13 17.08
C ALA A 224 -8.92 8.39 15.74
N GLN A 225 -8.37 7.19 15.66
CA GLN A 225 -8.45 6.35 14.48
C GLN A 225 -9.89 5.87 14.23
N GLN A 226 -10.62 5.50 15.27
CA GLN A 226 -12.03 5.14 15.16
C GLN A 226 -12.85 6.25 14.50
N MET A 227 -12.71 7.49 14.95
CA MET A 227 -13.40 8.63 14.33
C MET A 227 -13.08 8.78 12.84
N ILE A 228 -11.84 8.52 12.45
CA ILE A 228 -11.40 8.58 11.04
C ILE A 228 -12.05 7.45 10.24
N VAL A 229 -12.08 6.22 10.77
CA VAL A 229 -12.72 5.09 10.12
C VAL A 229 -14.24 5.29 9.99
N GLU A 230 -14.89 5.82 11.01
CA GLU A 230 -16.33 6.14 10.97
C GLU A 230 -16.64 7.18 9.88
N ARG A 231 -15.85 8.24 9.78
CA ARG A 231 -15.97 9.23 8.70
C ARG A 231 -15.76 8.59 7.31
N TRP A 232 -14.76 7.71 7.18
CA TRP A 232 -14.54 6.94 5.95
C TRP A 232 -15.76 6.09 5.58
N ARG A 233 -16.28 5.30 6.53
CA ARG A 233 -17.48 4.47 6.31
C ARG A 233 -18.71 5.31 5.92
N THR A 234 -18.86 6.47 6.54
CA THR A 234 -19.94 7.40 6.21
C THR A 234 -19.81 7.94 4.78
N ALA A 235 -18.60 8.38 4.38
CA ALA A 235 -18.35 8.84 3.02
C ALA A 235 -18.56 7.71 1.99
N VAL A 236 -18.11 6.49 2.28
CA VAL A 236 -18.34 5.34 1.39
C VAL A 236 -19.83 5.06 1.21
N ARG A 237 -20.60 5.02 2.30
CA ARG A 237 -22.07 4.81 2.21
C ARG A 237 -22.75 5.90 1.38
N ALA A 238 -22.36 7.15 1.58
CA ALA A 238 -22.95 8.28 0.85
C ALA A 238 -22.65 8.24 -0.66
N GLU A 239 -21.42 7.87 -1.03
CA GLU A 239 -20.95 7.92 -2.43
C GLU A 239 -21.13 6.60 -3.19
N CYS A 240 -21.15 5.46 -2.50
CA CYS A 240 -21.07 4.12 -3.10
C CYS A 240 -22.06 3.09 -2.52
N GLY A 241 -22.93 3.49 -1.60
CA GLY A 241 -23.85 2.58 -0.90
C GLY A 241 -23.12 1.56 -0.05
N GLU A 242 -23.55 0.31 -0.09
CA GLU A 242 -23.01 -0.78 0.75
C GLU A 242 -21.73 -1.43 0.18
N GLN A 243 -21.07 -0.78 -0.78
CA GLN A 243 -19.84 -1.31 -1.35
C GLN A 243 -18.74 -1.39 -0.28
N PHE A 244 -18.10 -2.56 -0.16
CA PHE A 244 -16.97 -2.72 0.73
C PHE A 244 -15.73 -2.03 0.14
N LYS A 245 -15.22 -1.03 0.85
CA LYS A 245 -13.95 -0.35 0.57
C LYS A 245 -13.09 -0.38 1.83
N PRO A 246 -11.98 -1.15 1.83
CA PRO A 246 -11.17 -1.35 3.02
C PRO A 246 -10.47 -0.08 3.51
N PHE A 247 -10.20 -0.08 4.81
CA PHE A 247 -9.36 0.89 5.49
C PHE A 247 -8.05 0.23 5.93
N THR A 248 -6.94 0.83 5.54
CA THR A 248 -5.59 0.34 5.82
C THR A 248 -4.81 1.37 6.61
N GLN A 249 -4.00 0.94 7.57
CA GLN A 249 -3.03 1.80 8.26
C GLN A 249 -1.66 1.15 8.36
N SER A 250 -0.61 1.98 8.46
CA SER A 250 0.72 1.51 8.87
C SER A 250 0.78 1.39 10.40
N LEU A 251 1.77 0.65 10.91
CA LEU A 251 2.09 0.57 12.33
C LEU A 251 3.57 0.23 12.50
N TYR A 252 4.34 1.15 13.09
CA TYR A 252 5.71 0.86 13.49
C TYR A 252 5.71 0.04 14.77
N ILE A 253 6.50 -1.01 14.82
CA ILE A 253 6.67 -1.81 16.03
C ILE A 253 8.14 -1.99 16.38
N ASP A 254 8.43 -1.98 17.67
CA ASP A 254 9.62 -2.52 18.29
C ASP A 254 9.17 -3.68 19.21
N LEU A 255 9.14 -4.88 18.63
CA LEU A 255 8.67 -6.07 19.34
C LEU A 255 9.76 -6.56 20.29
N THR A 256 9.47 -6.54 21.60
CA THR A 256 10.43 -6.94 22.64
C THR A 256 10.44 -8.44 22.87
N ASP A 257 11.56 -8.98 23.40
CA ASP A 257 11.68 -10.41 23.73
C ASP A 257 10.71 -10.85 24.84
N ASN A 258 10.40 -9.94 25.79
CA ASN A 258 9.40 -10.22 26.81
C ASN A 258 7.99 -10.03 26.22
N PRO A 259 7.19 -11.11 26.07
CA PRO A 259 5.86 -11.04 25.45
C PRO A 259 4.84 -10.19 26.24
N GLN A 260 5.13 -9.90 27.51
CA GLN A 260 4.27 -9.12 28.43
C GLN A 260 4.68 -7.64 28.52
N THR A 261 5.68 -7.17 27.78
CA THR A 261 6.12 -5.77 27.83
C THR A 261 4.96 -4.83 27.52
N PRO A 262 4.62 -3.89 28.45
CA PRO A 262 3.54 -2.94 28.21
C PRO A 262 3.84 -2.00 27.03
N PRO A 263 2.80 -1.49 26.33
CA PRO A 263 2.98 -0.59 25.20
C PRO A 263 3.64 0.73 25.64
N ARG A 264 4.72 1.10 24.98
CA ARG A 264 5.35 2.42 25.06
C ARG A 264 5.28 3.08 23.69
N PRO A 265 4.74 4.30 23.56
CA PRO A 265 4.67 5.00 22.30
C PRO A 265 6.06 5.23 21.67
N ILE A 266 6.18 4.98 20.37
CA ILE A 266 7.30 5.36 19.51
C ILE A 266 6.74 6.15 18.31
N HIS A 267 7.61 6.57 17.40
CA HIS A 267 7.13 7.24 16.18
C HIS A 267 6.17 6.34 15.38
N LEU A 268 4.93 6.80 15.18
CA LEU A 268 3.87 6.09 14.43
C LEU A 268 3.61 4.65 14.90
N GLY A 269 3.79 4.36 16.20
CA GLY A 269 3.56 3.02 16.70
C GLY A 269 3.99 2.80 18.15
N TYR A 270 4.41 1.57 18.47
CA TYR A 270 4.70 1.15 19.83
C TYR A 270 5.89 0.21 19.93
N GLN A 271 6.67 0.37 21.03
CA GLN A 271 7.49 -0.68 21.60
C GLN A 271 6.61 -1.50 22.54
N LEU A 272 6.53 -2.83 22.37
CA LEU A 272 5.62 -3.67 23.16
C LEU A 272 5.96 -5.16 23.01
N GLY A 273 5.42 -5.99 23.92
CA GLY A 273 5.42 -7.44 23.78
C GLY A 273 4.25 -7.94 22.94
N ARG A 274 4.36 -9.18 22.43
CA ARG A 274 3.37 -9.74 21.49
C ARG A 274 1.94 -9.83 22.05
N TYR A 275 1.74 -10.05 23.35
CA TYR A 275 0.39 -10.12 23.92
C TYR A 275 -0.34 -8.76 23.84
N HIS A 276 0.38 -7.68 24.06
CA HIS A 276 -0.17 -6.34 23.89
C HIS A 276 -0.36 -5.97 22.40
N LEU A 277 0.49 -6.48 21.51
CA LEU A 277 0.30 -6.32 20.07
C LEU A 277 -0.98 -7.04 19.61
N ILE A 278 -1.21 -8.28 20.03
CA ILE A 278 -2.43 -9.04 19.72
C ILE A 278 -3.67 -8.27 20.22
N ALA A 279 -3.65 -7.81 21.48
CA ALA A 279 -4.76 -7.03 22.04
C ALA A 279 -5.02 -5.72 21.25
N LEU A 280 -3.96 -5.01 20.85
CA LEU A 280 -4.07 -3.82 20.01
C LEU A 280 -4.70 -4.13 18.63
N LEU A 281 -4.27 -5.21 18.00
CA LEU A 281 -4.78 -5.61 16.68
C LEU A 281 -6.25 -6.05 16.75
N HIS A 282 -6.67 -6.74 17.82
CA HIS A 282 -8.09 -7.04 18.06
C HIS A 282 -8.91 -5.75 18.24
N SER A 283 -8.45 -4.80 19.04
CA SER A 283 -9.13 -3.50 19.16
C SER A 283 -9.21 -2.77 17.82
N LEU A 284 -8.14 -2.77 17.01
CA LEU A 284 -8.16 -2.20 15.67
C LEU A 284 -9.16 -2.89 14.74
N GLN A 285 -9.33 -4.20 14.85
CA GLN A 285 -10.31 -4.96 14.07
C GLN A 285 -11.75 -4.70 14.53
N GLU A 286 -12.01 -4.88 15.82
CA GLU A 286 -13.36 -5.02 16.38
C GLU A 286 -13.99 -3.67 16.76
N GLU A 287 -13.20 -2.78 17.36
CA GLU A 287 -13.67 -1.48 17.85
C GLU A 287 -13.46 -0.37 16.82
N VAL A 288 -12.31 -0.38 16.14
CA VAL A 288 -11.95 0.66 15.16
C VAL A 288 -12.42 0.32 13.74
N GLY A 289 -12.40 -0.94 13.35
CA GLY A 289 -12.83 -1.38 12.02
C GLY A 289 -11.75 -1.28 10.94
N VAL A 290 -10.46 -1.40 11.31
CA VAL A 290 -9.33 -1.49 10.38
C VAL A 290 -9.35 -2.85 9.69
N ASN A 291 -9.08 -2.87 8.38
CA ASN A 291 -9.08 -4.11 7.59
C ASN A 291 -7.67 -4.64 7.29
N HIS A 292 -6.66 -3.77 7.34
CA HIS A 292 -5.28 -4.18 7.09
C HIS A 292 -4.29 -3.30 7.84
N VAL A 293 -3.30 -3.93 8.47
CA VAL A 293 -2.19 -3.24 9.14
C VAL A 293 -0.89 -3.56 8.43
N ILE A 294 -0.19 -2.52 7.99
CA ILE A 294 1.13 -2.61 7.38
C ILE A 294 2.17 -2.43 8.49
N VAL A 295 2.74 -3.52 8.94
CA VAL A 295 3.74 -3.53 10.01
C VAL A 295 5.08 -3.03 9.48
N ASN A 296 5.69 -2.05 10.16
CA ASN A 296 7.01 -1.51 9.84
C ASN A 296 8.01 -1.83 10.95
N LEU A 297 9.10 -2.48 10.59
CA LEU A 297 10.13 -2.97 11.51
C LEU A 297 11.31 -2.02 11.71
N LYS A 298 11.33 -0.86 11.03
CA LYS A 298 12.47 0.07 11.03
C LYS A 298 12.99 0.42 12.43
N LEU A 299 12.10 0.65 13.37
CA LEU A 299 12.43 1.11 14.74
C LEU A 299 12.67 -0.03 15.71
N GLY A 300 12.65 -1.29 15.24
CA GLY A 300 12.91 -2.46 16.06
C GLY A 300 14.37 -2.56 16.52
N GLN A 301 14.59 -3.31 17.60
CA GLN A 301 15.92 -3.60 18.11
C GLN A 301 16.37 -5.03 17.79
N ARG A 302 15.45 -5.90 17.41
CA ARG A 302 15.68 -7.31 17.11
C ARG A 302 15.89 -7.54 15.62
N PRO A 303 16.59 -8.63 15.23
CA PRO A 303 16.67 -9.05 13.83
C PRO A 303 15.29 -9.25 13.21
N ALA A 304 15.07 -8.67 12.04
CA ALA A 304 13.75 -8.71 11.39
C ALA A 304 13.24 -10.14 11.13
N GLY A 305 14.14 -11.08 10.81
CA GLY A 305 13.79 -12.49 10.62
C GLY A 305 13.16 -13.13 11.86
N GLU A 306 13.68 -12.84 13.05
CA GLU A 306 13.13 -13.32 14.31
C GLU A 306 11.77 -12.70 14.62
N VAL A 307 11.64 -11.38 14.38
CA VAL A 307 10.36 -10.68 14.57
C VAL A 307 9.30 -11.20 13.59
N ILE A 308 9.65 -11.41 12.32
CA ILE A 308 8.74 -11.98 11.32
C ILE A 308 8.30 -13.40 11.72
N GLU A 309 9.19 -14.22 12.24
CA GLU A 309 8.84 -15.56 12.76
C GLU A 309 7.90 -15.49 13.95
N GLU A 310 8.22 -14.67 14.95
CA GLU A 310 7.36 -14.52 16.12
C GLU A 310 5.97 -13.99 15.77
N LEU A 311 5.89 -13.01 14.87
CA LEU A 311 4.61 -12.53 14.35
C LEU A 311 3.85 -13.63 13.61
N GLY A 312 4.54 -14.42 12.79
CA GLY A 312 3.94 -15.53 12.03
C GLY A 312 3.43 -16.66 12.90
N GLU A 313 4.18 -17.03 13.93
CA GLU A 313 3.86 -18.16 14.81
C GLU A 313 2.80 -17.81 15.88
N PHE A 314 2.87 -16.60 16.45
CA PHE A 314 2.08 -16.27 17.64
C PHE A 314 1.04 -15.16 17.44
N VAL A 315 1.14 -14.35 16.38
CA VAL A 315 0.21 -13.23 16.16
C VAL A 315 -0.70 -13.50 14.97
N LEU A 316 -0.15 -13.90 13.83
CA LEU A 316 -0.96 -14.17 12.62
C LEU A 316 -2.10 -15.19 12.82
N PRO A 317 -1.96 -16.27 13.61
CA PRO A 317 -3.05 -17.24 13.78
C PRO A 317 -4.38 -16.63 14.22
N ASP A 318 -4.36 -15.53 14.99
CA ASP A 318 -5.57 -14.83 15.43
C ASP A 318 -6.24 -14.02 14.29
N PHE A 319 -5.52 -13.75 13.21
CA PHE A 319 -5.95 -12.90 12.10
C PHE A 319 -5.94 -13.61 10.74
N VAL A 320 -5.69 -14.92 10.70
CA VAL A 320 -5.72 -15.70 9.46
C VAL A 320 -7.14 -15.70 8.91
N MET A 321 -7.27 -15.26 7.68
CA MET A 321 -8.50 -15.42 6.92
C MET A 321 -8.63 -16.89 6.51
N SER A 322 -9.49 -17.66 7.17
CA SER A 322 -9.85 -19.02 6.71
C SER A 322 -10.30 -18.93 5.25
N MET A 323 -9.61 -19.67 4.38
CA MET A 323 -9.95 -19.75 2.96
C MET A 323 -11.33 -20.37 2.77
#